data_5689e6e4dceb8f944c41ab8e4e9de247
#
_entry.id   5689e6e4dceb8f944c41ab8e4e9de247
#
_cell.length_a   1.000
_cell.length_b   1.000
_cell.length_c   1.000
_cell.angle_alpha   90.00
_cell.angle_beta   90.00
_cell.angle_gamma   90.00
#
_symmetry.space_group_name_H-M   'P 1'
#
loop_
_entity.id
_entity.type
_entity.pdbx_description
1 polymer ?
#
loop_
_entity_poly.entity_id
_entity_poly.type
_entity_poly.pdbx_seq_one_letter_code
_entity_poly.pdbx_strand_id
1 'polypeptide(L)'
;MFLSQLWLTNFRNYEEAHLNFHQGITLITGNNGNGKTNLLEAIAWFAKGKSFRNTPNEALVLQNKEKAILRAEILHSKRKTTLEAEINFSGRNQLQINGKKVKSKKDLQEKIKTTIFGPEDLSLIKGGPGERRNYLDELLIDLHTKNQLIKTNFEKCLKQRNTLLKQAKGKTTNEIEATLDVWDEKFAESGQQLANERKNLLETLKPEIEKTLKKFTNNQDIVLFEYEQFWENDKLIEALKTERQTDIRRGITTIGPHRDEIAIKVNGLLAKSHASQGEQRSLALGLRLGGHELVKKKTGNEPIILLDDVFSELDSTRCQTLIELLPKKQAVLTTTGELPSGVKPDYKYHVVEGSINSSE
;
A
#
# COMPACT_ATOMS: atom_id res chain seq x y z
N MET A 1 1.63 15.36 -12.82
CA MET A 1 1.72 15.67 -11.38
C MET A 1 3.09 15.26 -10.89
N PHE A 2 3.77 16.11 -10.09
CA PHE A 2 5.01 15.71 -9.39
C PHE A 2 5.17 16.49 -8.08
N LEU A 3 5.88 15.92 -7.12
CA LEU A 3 6.29 16.54 -5.88
C LEU A 3 7.44 17.51 -6.17
N SER A 4 7.29 18.79 -5.84
CA SER A 4 8.33 19.80 -6.05
C SER A 4 9.16 20.09 -4.80
N GLN A 5 8.52 20.04 -3.63
CA GLN A 5 9.20 20.31 -2.36
C GLN A 5 8.60 19.48 -1.23
N LEU A 6 9.44 19.13 -0.27
CA LEU A 6 9.06 18.46 0.98
C LEU A 6 9.74 19.15 2.15
N TRP A 7 8.98 19.50 3.18
CA TRP A 7 9.47 19.98 4.46
C TRP A 7 9.02 19.05 5.57
N LEU A 8 9.90 18.77 6.46
CA LEU A 8 9.68 17.97 7.65
C LEU A 8 10.07 18.76 8.88
N THR A 9 9.26 18.71 9.92
CA THR A 9 9.59 19.24 11.25
C THR A 9 9.23 18.18 12.29
N ASN A 10 10.19 17.80 13.13
CA ASN A 10 10.06 16.80 14.19
C ASN A 10 9.49 15.44 13.69
N PHE A 11 9.89 15.00 12.50
CA PHE A 11 9.42 13.76 11.91
C PHE A 11 10.50 12.66 11.98
N ARG A 12 10.21 11.56 12.65
CA ARG A 12 11.14 10.46 12.86
C ARG A 12 12.44 10.92 13.52
N ASN A 13 13.55 10.92 12.77
CA ASN A 13 14.86 11.40 13.19
C ASN A 13 15.22 12.80 12.64
N TYR A 14 14.28 13.46 11.96
CA TYR A 14 14.50 14.81 11.42
C TYR A 14 13.92 15.87 12.37
N GLU A 15 14.75 16.73 12.91
CA GLU A 15 14.28 17.96 13.57
C GLU A 15 13.70 18.90 12.53
N GLU A 16 14.48 19.20 11.49
CA GLU A 16 14.06 19.96 10.32
C GLU A 16 14.72 19.36 9.06
N ALA A 17 13.96 19.29 7.97
CA ALA A 17 14.47 18.89 6.69
C ALA A 17 13.71 19.61 5.56
N HIS A 18 14.42 19.99 4.53
CA HIS A 18 13.86 20.56 3.31
C HIS A 18 14.53 19.94 2.08
N LEU A 19 13.72 19.42 1.17
CA LEU A 19 14.19 18.86 -0.10
C LEU A 19 13.43 19.49 -1.27
N ASN A 20 14.18 19.81 -2.32
CA ASN A 20 13.64 20.18 -3.61
C ASN A 20 13.67 18.97 -4.54
N PHE A 21 12.58 18.72 -5.23
CA PHE A 21 12.48 17.64 -6.19
C PHE A 21 12.18 18.20 -7.58
N HIS A 22 12.64 17.47 -8.56
CA HIS A 22 12.41 17.78 -9.97
C HIS A 22 11.82 16.55 -10.68
N GLN A 23 11.50 16.71 -11.95
CA GLN A 23 11.17 15.56 -12.78
C GLN A 23 12.43 14.71 -13.00
N GLY A 24 12.24 13.41 -13.13
CA GLY A 24 13.34 12.46 -13.27
C GLY A 24 13.63 11.69 -11.97
N ILE A 25 14.86 11.29 -11.79
CA ILE A 25 15.32 10.41 -10.71
C ILE A 25 16.04 11.23 -9.64
N THR A 26 15.48 11.21 -8.42
CA THR A 26 16.17 11.73 -7.23
C THR A 26 16.75 10.55 -6.44
N LEU A 27 18.05 10.60 -6.21
CA LEU A 27 18.78 9.63 -5.39
C LEU A 27 19.03 10.16 -3.99
N ILE A 28 18.75 9.36 -2.99
CA ILE A 28 19.04 9.63 -1.58
C ILE A 28 20.01 8.56 -1.08
N THR A 29 21.22 8.96 -0.73
CA THR A 29 22.29 8.08 -0.22
C THR A 29 22.54 8.31 1.27
N GLY A 30 23.22 7.38 1.91
CA GLY A 30 23.64 7.48 3.32
C GLY A 30 23.70 6.11 3.96
N ASN A 31 24.28 6.00 5.15
CA ASN A 31 24.38 4.75 5.88
C ASN A 31 23.03 4.23 6.37
N ASN A 32 22.97 2.97 6.76
CA ASN A 32 21.79 2.41 7.39
C ASN A 32 21.47 3.16 8.69
N GLY A 33 20.20 3.39 8.96
CA GLY A 33 19.74 4.14 10.15
C GLY A 33 19.76 5.68 9.99
N ASN A 34 20.39 6.25 8.98
CA ASN A 34 20.49 7.71 8.81
C ASN A 34 19.16 8.40 8.48
N GLY A 35 18.11 7.65 8.10
CA GLY A 35 16.77 8.23 7.87
C GLY A 35 16.30 8.25 6.42
N LYS A 36 17.01 7.65 5.46
CA LYS A 36 16.62 7.59 4.04
C LYS A 36 15.18 7.10 3.83
N THR A 37 14.84 5.96 4.41
CA THR A 37 13.48 5.37 4.39
C THR A 37 12.44 6.31 4.99
N ASN A 38 12.82 7.12 6.01
CA ASN A 38 11.91 8.06 6.66
C ASN A 38 11.50 9.20 5.71
N LEU A 39 12.36 9.61 4.77
CA LEU A 39 12.01 10.57 3.73
C LEU A 39 10.97 9.99 2.76
N LEU A 40 11.16 8.74 2.32
CA LEU A 40 10.17 8.05 1.49
C LEU A 40 8.84 7.89 2.24
N GLU A 41 8.92 7.58 3.55
CA GLU A 41 7.74 7.44 4.40
C GLU A 41 6.94 8.74 4.49
N ALA A 42 7.62 9.88 4.61
CA ALA A 42 6.96 11.19 4.62
C ALA A 42 6.22 11.48 3.30
N ILE A 43 6.83 11.18 2.15
CA ILE A 43 6.19 11.34 0.83
C ILE A 43 4.97 10.42 0.72
N ALA A 44 5.16 9.14 1.06
CA ALA A 44 4.11 8.12 0.99
C ALA A 44 2.94 8.41 1.94
N TRP A 45 3.22 9.06 3.06
CA TRP A 45 2.20 9.39 4.05
C TRP A 45 1.09 10.28 3.47
N PHE A 46 1.43 11.24 2.61
CA PHE A 46 0.42 12.07 1.95
C PHE A 46 -0.48 11.25 1.01
N ALA A 47 0.08 10.24 0.34
CA ALA A 47 -0.68 9.38 -0.57
C ALA A 47 -1.55 8.34 0.15
N LYS A 48 -1.09 7.83 1.31
CA LYS A 48 -1.75 6.73 2.03
C LYS A 48 -2.49 7.19 3.29
N GLY A 49 -2.17 8.38 3.83
CA GLY A 49 -2.69 8.90 5.09
C GLY A 49 -2.26 8.11 6.33
N LYS A 50 -1.26 7.23 6.17
CA LYS A 50 -0.64 6.39 7.20
C LYS A 50 0.79 6.04 6.79
N SER A 51 1.60 5.57 7.75
CA SER A 51 2.89 4.96 7.44
C SER A 51 2.71 3.70 6.58
N PHE A 52 3.51 3.54 5.54
CA PHE A 52 3.53 2.30 4.76
C PHE A 52 4.18 1.13 5.53
N ARG A 53 4.96 1.44 6.56
CA ARG A 53 5.55 0.47 7.49
C ARG A 53 4.60 0.05 8.61
N ASN A 54 3.32 0.47 8.54
CA ASN A 54 2.29 0.22 9.54
C ASN A 54 2.67 0.67 10.97
N THR A 55 3.56 1.66 11.11
CA THR A 55 3.94 2.22 12.40
C THR A 55 2.87 3.17 12.94
N PRO A 56 2.63 3.20 14.26
CA PRO A 56 1.68 4.12 14.87
C PRO A 56 2.20 5.57 14.83
N ASN A 57 1.29 6.55 15.03
CA ASN A 57 1.63 7.97 14.93
C ASN A 57 2.73 8.39 15.91
N GLU A 58 2.73 7.81 17.12
CA GLU A 58 3.72 8.09 18.17
C GLU A 58 5.14 7.85 17.66
N ALA A 59 5.33 6.82 16.86
CA ALA A 59 6.63 6.49 16.29
C ALA A 59 7.01 7.36 15.07
N LEU A 60 6.08 8.15 14.53
CA LEU A 60 6.35 9.12 13.45
C LEU A 60 6.84 10.46 14.00
N VAL A 61 6.56 10.75 15.25
CA VAL A 61 6.98 11.98 15.93
C VAL A 61 8.38 11.80 16.51
N LEU A 62 9.23 12.81 16.35
CA LEU A 62 10.57 12.80 16.92
C LEU A 62 10.50 12.66 18.45
N GLN A 63 11.41 11.91 19.02
CA GLN A 63 11.47 11.67 20.47
C GLN A 63 11.41 12.98 21.28
N ASN A 64 10.62 12.99 22.34
CA ASN A 64 10.38 14.14 23.23
C ASN A 64 9.66 15.32 22.55
N LYS A 65 9.02 15.12 21.39
CA LYS A 65 8.18 16.15 20.76
C LYS A 65 6.71 15.70 20.80
N GLU A 66 5.80 16.67 20.78
CA GLU A 66 4.35 16.40 20.85
C GLU A 66 3.73 16.14 19.47
N LYS A 67 4.38 16.66 18.42
CA LYS A 67 3.89 16.55 17.04
C LYS A 67 5.00 16.62 16.01
N ALA A 68 4.72 16.05 14.85
CA ALA A 68 5.48 16.24 13.62
C ALA A 68 4.65 17.01 12.61
N ILE A 69 5.31 17.82 11.78
CA ILE A 69 4.69 18.54 10.67
C ILE A 69 5.34 18.10 9.37
N LEU A 70 4.51 17.63 8.45
CA LEU A 70 4.90 17.36 7.08
C LEU A 70 4.24 18.38 6.16
N ARG A 71 5.01 18.99 5.27
CA ARG A 71 4.48 19.85 4.21
C ARG A 71 5.04 19.39 2.87
N ALA A 72 4.18 19.26 1.87
CA ALA A 72 4.53 18.90 0.51
C ALA A 72 3.95 19.89 -0.47
N GLU A 73 4.71 20.22 -1.50
CA GLU A 73 4.24 21.01 -2.61
C GLU A 73 4.16 20.16 -3.87
N ILE A 74 2.96 20.08 -4.43
CA ILE A 74 2.65 19.29 -5.62
C ILE A 74 2.39 20.24 -6.79
N LEU A 75 3.05 19.97 -7.91
CA LEU A 75 2.81 20.65 -9.17
C LEU A 75 2.00 19.77 -10.12
N HIS A 76 0.87 20.30 -10.59
CA HIS A 76 0.04 19.63 -11.59
C HIS A 76 -0.45 20.63 -12.62
N SER A 77 -0.10 20.43 -13.90
CA SER A 77 -0.51 21.32 -15.00
C SER A 77 -0.27 22.81 -14.71
N LYS A 78 0.94 23.14 -14.19
CA LYS A 78 1.37 24.48 -13.75
C LYS A 78 0.64 25.05 -12.52
N ARG A 79 -0.26 24.28 -11.90
CA ARG A 79 -0.92 24.66 -10.65
C ARG A 79 -0.16 24.08 -9.47
N LYS A 80 0.10 24.91 -8.49
CA LYS A 80 0.76 24.59 -7.23
C LYS A 80 -0.28 24.24 -6.18
N THR A 81 -0.12 23.12 -5.50
CA THR A 81 -0.97 22.70 -4.38
C THR A 81 -0.08 22.37 -3.19
N THR A 82 -0.31 23.02 -2.07
CA THR A 82 0.39 22.73 -0.82
C THR A 82 -0.45 21.78 0.02
N LEU A 83 0.16 20.68 0.44
CA LEU A 83 -0.41 19.71 1.38
C LEU A 83 0.32 19.86 2.72
N GLU A 84 -0.41 19.87 3.82
CA GLU A 84 0.17 19.91 5.17
C GLU A 84 -0.53 18.90 6.07
N ALA A 85 0.27 18.19 6.87
CA ALA A 85 -0.20 17.26 7.86
C ALA A 85 0.52 17.50 9.19
N GLU A 86 -0.24 17.75 10.23
CA GLU A 86 0.20 17.75 11.62
C GLU A 86 -0.13 16.37 12.20
N ILE A 87 0.92 15.59 12.49
CA ILE A 87 0.82 14.26 13.08
C ILE A 87 1.06 14.41 14.59
N ASN A 88 0.03 14.15 15.37
CA ASN A 88 0.13 14.29 16.81
C ASN A 88 0.58 12.97 17.45
N PHE A 89 1.46 13.06 18.46
CA PHE A 89 1.85 11.94 19.29
C PHE A 89 0.62 11.25 19.91
N SER A 90 -0.33 12.05 20.36
CA SER A 90 -1.62 11.60 20.86
C SER A 90 -2.77 12.42 20.23
N GLY A 91 -3.92 11.79 20.03
CA GLY A 91 -5.10 12.46 19.50
C GLY A 91 -5.21 12.40 17.95
N ARG A 92 -5.94 13.38 17.39
CA ARG A 92 -6.26 13.40 15.95
C ARG A 92 -5.26 14.25 15.18
N ASN A 93 -4.83 13.73 14.03
CA ASN A 93 -4.02 14.48 13.07
C ASN A 93 -4.84 15.61 12.44
N GLN A 94 -4.17 16.73 12.11
CA GLN A 94 -4.77 17.84 11.39
C GLN A 94 -4.22 17.85 9.95
N LEU A 95 -5.10 18.15 9.00
CA LEU A 95 -4.77 18.11 7.57
C LEU A 95 -5.19 19.43 6.92
N GLN A 96 -4.35 19.93 6.01
CA GLN A 96 -4.64 21.14 5.25
C GLN A 96 -4.26 20.98 3.78
N ILE A 97 -5.03 21.65 2.92
CA ILE A 97 -4.73 21.81 1.49
C ILE A 97 -4.81 23.31 1.19
N ASN A 98 -3.70 23.88 0.69
CA ASN A 98 -3.59 25.32 0.43
C ASN A 98 -4.01 26.19 1.65
N GLY A 99 -3.57 25.79 2.85
CA GLY A 99 -3.90 26.47 4.10
C GLY A 99 -5.32 26.27 4.63
N LYS A 100 -6.18 25.54 3.90
CA LYS A 100 -7.56 25.26 4.34
C LYS A 100 -7.63 23.89 5.01
N LYS A 101 -8.20 23.81 6.22
CA LYS A 101 -8.41 22.53 6.93
C LYS A 101 -9.32 21.61 6.12
N VAL A 102 -8.93 20.34 6.02
CA VAL A 102 -9.73 19.28 5.38
C VAL A 102 -10.10 18.23 6.44
N LYS A 103 -11.27 17.62 6.26
CA LYS A 103 -11.82 16.67 7.25
C LYS A 103 -11.37 15.23 6.99
N SER A 104 -10.88 14.94 5.79
CA SER A 104 -10.63 13.58 5.33
C SER A 104 -9.24 13.42 4.73
N LYS A 105 -8.57 12.33 5.08
CA LYS A 105 -7.34 11.89 4.41
C LYS A 105 -7.55 11.67 2.90
N LYS A 106 -8.77 11.32 2.49
CA LYS A 106 -9.16 11.15 1.10
C LYS A 106 -8.82 12.38 0.25
N ASP A 107 -9.04 13.59 0.80
CA ASP A 107 -8.77 14.83 0.08
C ASP A 107 -7.28 14.99 -0.27
N LEU A 108 -6.37 14.51 0.59
CA LEU A 108 -4.92 14.45 0.30
C LEU A 108 -4.59 13.37 -0.72
N GLN A 109 -5.16 12.17 -0.56
CA GLN A 109 -4.91 11.02 -1.44
C GLN A 109 -5.32 11.27 -2.91
N GLU A 110 -6.25 12.20 -3.13
CA GLU A 110 -6.62 12.64 -4.49
C GLU A 110 -5.57 13.56 -5.13
N LYS A 111 -4.72 14.20 -4.32
CA LYS A 111 -3.70 15.16 -4.79
C LYS A 111 -2.35 14.54 -5.10
N ILE A 112 -2.04 13.39 -4.50
CA ILE A 112 -0.77 12.70 -4.70
C ILE A 112 -1.00 11.19 -4.66
N LYS A 113 -0.34 10.47 -5.54
CA LYS A 113 -0.31 9.00 -5.57
C LYS A 113 1.12 8.51 -5.60
N THR A 114 1.40 7.44 -4.90
CA THR A 114 2.73 6.83 -4.83
C THR A 114 2.65 5.33 -5.07
N THR A 115 3.67 4.79 -5.70
CA THR A 115 3.94 3.35 -5.75
C THR A 115 5.24 3.11 -4.99
N ILE A 116 5.17 2.30 -3.95
CA ILE A 116 6.30 2.05 -3.06
C ILE A 116 6.84 0.65 -3.36
N PHE A 117 8.16 0.55 -3.40
CA PHE A 117 8.91 -0.68 -3.47
C PHE A 117 9.90 -0.69 -2.32
N GLY A 118 9.98 -1.80 -1.61
CA GLY A 118 10.91 -1.97 -0.52
C GLY A 118 11.12 -3.44 -0.17
N PRO A 119 12.01 -3.74 0.78
CA PRO A 119 12.30 -5.11 1.21
C PRO A 119 11.06 -5.86 1.69
N GLU A 120 10.07 -5.12 2.22
CA GLU A 120 8.81 -5.71 2.74
C GLU A 120 7.91 -6.27 1.63
N ASP A 121 8.11 -5.89 0.36
CA ASP A 121 7.25 -6.36 -0.75
C ASP A 121 7.33 -7.86 -1.01
N LEU A 122 8.40 -8.50 -0.55
CA LEU A 122 8.53 -9.94 -0.59
C LEU A 122 7.40 -10.63 0.20
N SER A 123 6.80 -9.94 1.18
CA SER A 123 5.64 -10.40 1.93
C SER A 123 4.40 -10.61 1.06
N LEU A 124 4.28 -9.94 -0.09
CA LEU A 124 3.21 -10.18 -1.06
C LEU A 124 3.24 -11.61 -1.59
N ILE A 125 4.44 -12.20 -1.68
CA ILE A 125 4.61 -13.57 -2.18
C ILE A 125 4.72 -14.55 -1.01
N LYS A 126 5.60 -14.30 -0.04
CA LYS A 126 5.87 -15.20 1.10
C LYS A 126 4.87 -15.08 2.23
N GLY A 127 4.28 -13.91 2.40
CA GLY A 127 3.39 -13.59 3.50
C GLY A 127 2.04 -14.32 3.47
N GLY A 128 1.21 -14.01 4.44
CA GLY A 128 -0.14 -14.57 4.54
C GLY A 128 -1.11 -13.91 3.56
N PRO A 129 -2.32 -14.48 3.43
CA PRO A 129 -3.39 -13.95 2.57
C PRO A 129 -3.73 -12.46 2.85
N GLY A 130 -3.53 -12.02 4.09
CA GLY A 130 -3.79 -10.64 4.51
C GLY A 130 -2.99 -9.61 3.73
N GLU A 131 -1.71 -9.89 3.42
CA GLU A 131 -0.84 -8.99 2.66
C GLU A 131 -1.39 -8.77 1.25
N ARG A 132 -1.78 -9.83 0.57
CA ARG A 132 -2.33 -9.77 -0.80
C ARG A 132 -3.69 -9.09 -0.85
N ARG A 133 -4.57 -9.37 0.13
CA ARG A 133 -5.85 -8.65 0.26
C ARG A 133 -5.63 -7.16 0.50
N ASN A 134 -4.73 -6.80 1.41
CA ASN A 134 -4.40 -5.39 1.68
C ASN A 134 -3.86 -4.69 0.43
N TYR A 135 -3.01 -5.35 -0.35
CA TYR A 135 -2.51 -4.82 -1.61
C TYR A 135 -3.64 -4.52 -2.60
N LEU A 136 -4.59 -5.46 -2.82
CA LEU A 136 -5.74 -5.21 -3.69
C LEU A 136 -6.62 -4.07 -3.15
N ASP A 137 -6.88 -4.05 -1.85
CA ASP A 137 -7.70 -2.99 -1.22
C ASP A 137 -7.05 -1.61 -1.38
N GLU A 138 -5.73 -1.51 -1.20
CA GLU A 138 -5.00 -0.26 -1.41
C GLU A 138 -5.05 0.17 -2.87
N LEU A 139 -4.92 -0.76 -3.80
CA LEU A 139 -4.99 -0.48 -5.22
C LEU A 139 -6.41 -0.06 -5.65
N LEU A 140 -7.47 -0.68 -5.11
CA LEU A 140 -8.86 -0.24 -5.29
C LEU A 140 -9.06 1.23 -4.87
N ILE A 141 -8.47 1.62 -3.73
CA ILE A 141 -8.54 2.99 -3.21
C ILE A 141 -7.73 3.94 -4.08
N ASP A 142 -6.55 3.52 -4.55
CA ASP A 142 -5.71 4.32 -5.45
C ASP A 142 -6.41 4.57 -6.80
N LEU A 143 -7.22 3.63 -7.29
CA LEU A 143 -8.02 3.82 -8.49
C LEU A 143 -9.20 4.77 -8.26
N HIS A 144 -9.95 4.54 -7.19
CA HIS A 144 -11.10 5.37 -6.82
C HIS A 144 -11.22 5.49 -5.31
N THR A 145 -11.01 6.69 -4.79
CA THR A 145 -11.09 6.96 -3.34
C THR A 145 -12.44 6.61 -2.70
N LYS A 146 -13.54 6.54 -3.50
CA LYS A 146 -14.85 6.04 -3.03
C LYS A 146 -14.79 4.59 -2.53
N ASN A 147 -13.85 3.77 -3.03
CA ASN A 147 -13.70 2.37 -2.62
C ASN A 147 -13.25 2.25 -1.15
N GLN A 148 -12.70 3.32 -0.56
CA GLN A 148 -12.45 3.38 0.88
C GLN A 148 -13.72 3.16 1.70
N LEU A 149 -14.89 3.62 1.22
CA LEU A 149 -16.17 3.43 1.92
C LEU A 149 -16.58 1.95 1.90
N ILE A 150 -16.38 1.25 0.77
CA ILE A 150 -16.69 -0.18 0.65
C ILE A 150 -15.89 -0.97 1.69
N LYS A 151 -14.57 -0.75 1.74
CA LYS A 151 -13.69 -1.38 2.74
C LYS A 151 -14.10 -1.03 4.17
N THR A 152 -14.33 0.25 4.46
CA THR A 152 -14.68 0.71 5.81
C THR A 152 -16.03 0.14 6.28
N ASN A 153 -17.03 0.07 5.40
CA ASN A 153 -18.32 -0.51 5.71
C ASN A 153 -18.19 -2.00 6.03
N PHE A 154 -17.46 -2.75 5.21
CA PHE A 154 -17.18 -4.15 5.46
C PHE A 154 -16.44 -4.37 6.79
N GLU A 155 -15.37 -3.64 7.05
CA GLU A 155 -14.59 -3.74 8.30
C GLU A 155 -15.45 -3.41 9.53
N LYS A 156 -16.36 -2.44 9.42
CA LYS A 156 -17.33 -2.10 10.47
C LYS A 156 -18.29 -3.26 10.74
N CYS A 157 -18.88 -3.83 9.68
CA CYS A 157 -19.79 -4.97 9.83
C CYS A 157 -19.09 -6.18 10.46
N LEU A 158 -17.88 -6.51 9.98
CA LEU A 158 -17.07 -7.59 10.54
C LEU A 158 -16.75 -7.35 12.03
N LYS A 159 -16.37 -6.14 12.41
CA LYS A 159 -16.06 -5.78 13.79
C LYS A 159 -17.28 -5.93 14.69
N GLN A 160 -18.45 -5.44 14.26
CA GLN A 160 -19.68 -5.51 15.05
C GLN A 160 -20.15 -6.96 15.20
N ARG A 161 -20.17 -7.73 14.11
CA ARG A 161 -20.49 -9.16 14.16
C ARG A 161 -19.57 -9.92 15.10
N ASN A 162 -18.25 -9.73 14.99
CA ASN A 162 -17.27 -10.39 15.86
C ASN A 162 -17.41 -9.96 17.33
N THR A 163 -17.81 -8.71 17.59
CA THR A 163 -18.09 -8.25 18.96
C THR A 163 -19.26 -8.99 19.56
N LEU A 164 -20.36 -9.17 18.79
CA LEU A 164 -21.54 -9.92 19.22
C LEU A 164 -21.21 -11.40 19.44
N LEU A 165 -20.46 -12.03 18.53
CA LEU A 165 -20.02 -13.42 18.67
C LEU A 165 -19.19 -13.65 19.94
N LYS A 166 -18.30 -12.70 20.29
CA LYS A 166 -17.52 -12.76 21.54
C LYS A 166 -18.41 -12.62 22.78
N GLN A 167 -19.44 -11.76 22.72
CA GLN A 167 -20.41 -11.60 23.83
C GLN A 167 -21.24 -12.85 24.06
N ALA A 168 -21.55 -13.59 23.01
CA ALA A 168 -22.28 -14.86 23.08
C ALA A 168 -21.54 -15.94 23.88
N LYS A 169 -20.21 -15.88 24.01
CA LYS A 169 -19.38 -16.84 24.78
C LYS A 169 -19.72 -18.31 24.48
N GLY A 170 -19.99 -18.64 23.23
CA GLY A 170 -20.36 -19.99 22.79
C GLY A 170 -21.81 -20.39 23.07
N LYS A 171 -22.64 -19.50 23.62
CA LYS A 171 -24.07 -19.72 23.86
C LYS A 171 -24.87 -18.60 23.19
N THR A 172 -26.07 -18.91 22.75
CA THR A 172 -27.00 -17.95 22.18
C THR A 172 -28.26 -17.78 23.00
N THR A 173 -28.82 -16.58 22.92
CA THR A 173 -30.19 -16.27 23.33
C THR A 173 -30.95 -15.81 22.10
N ASN A 174 -32.27 -15.84 22.14
CA ASN A 174 -33.12 -15.37 21.03
C ASN A 174 -32.78 -13.92 20.63
N GLU A 175 -32.39 -13.06 21.58
CA GLU A 175 -31.96 -11.68 21.32
C GLU A 175 -30.65 -11.63 20.56
N ILE A 176 -29.64 -12.43 20.93
CA ILE A 176 -28.37 -12.53 20.23
C ILE A 176 -28.59 -13.07 18.82
N GLU A 177 -29.40 -14.09 18.62
CA GLU A 177 -29.72 -14.65 17.31
C GLU A 177 -30.41 -13.64 16.40
N ALA A 178 -31.43 -12.94 16.89
CA ALA A 178 -32.08 -11.87 16.11
C ALA A 178 -31.12 -10.73 15.74
N THR A 179 -30.21 -10.38 16.65
CA THR A 179 -29.17 -9.35 16.35
C THR A 179 -28.14 -9.86 15.35
N LEU A 180 -27.76 -11.14 15.41
CA LEU A 180 -26.88 -11.78 14.43
C LEU A 180 -27.50 -11.78 13.03
N ASP A 181 -28.81 -12.04 12.90
CA ASP A 181 -29.50 -12.01 11.60
C ASP A 181 -29.31 -10.65 10.91
N VAL A 182 -29.48 -9.55 11.64
CA VAL A 182 -29.29 -8.20 11.10
C VAL A 182 -27.83 -7.95 10.67
N TRP A 183 -26.87 -8.42 11.47
CA TRP A 183 -25.45 -8.25 11.13
C TRP A 183 -25.00 -9.19 10.03
N ASP A 184 -25.56 -10.38 9.92
CA ASP A 184 -25.30 -11.33 8.83
C ASP A 184 -25.73 -10.74 7.49
N GLU A 185 -26.91 -10.12 7.39
CA GLU A 185 -27.38 -9.44 6.18
C GLU A 185 -26.43 -8.29 5.78
N LYS A 186 -26.12 -7.39 6.72
CA LYS A 186 -25.21 -6.25 6.45
C LYS A 186 -23.80 -6.69 6.09
N PHE A 187 -23.31 -7.74 6.76
CA PHE A 187 -22.00 -8.31 6.46
C PHE A 187 -22.00 -8.98 5.09
N ALA A 188 -23.05 -9.74 4.74
CA ALA A 188 -23.17 -10.40 3.45
C ALA A 188 -23.21 -9.38 2.31
N GLU A 189 -24.02 -8.33 2.41
CA GLU A 189 -24.11 -7.27 1.40
C GLU A 189 -22.76 -6.56 1.20
N SER A 190 -22.16 -6.04 2.29
CA SER A 190 -20.88 -5.33 2.21
C SER A 190 -19.72 -6.25 1.82
N GLY A 191 -19.76 -7.50 2.23
CA GLY A 191 -18.77 -8.52 1.89
C GLY A 191 -18.82 -8.92 0.43
N GLN A 192 -20.01 -9.18 -0.09
CA GLN A 192 -20.21 -9.48 -1.51
C GLN A 192 -19.69 -8.33 -2.39
N GLN A 193 -20.03 -7.08 -2.03
CA GLN A 193 -19.55 -5.91 -2.74
C GLN A 193 -18.01 -5.86 -2.77
N LEU A 194 -17.36 -6.03 -1.62
CA LEU A 194 -15.88 -6.01 -1.54
C LEU A 194 -15.24 -7.12 -2.35
N ALA A 195 -15.77 -8.35 -2.27
CA ALA A 195 -15.26 -9.48 -3.04
C ALA A 195 -15.38 -9.27 -4.55
N ASN A 196 -16.52 -8.74 -5.01
CA ASN A 196 -16.74 -8.44 -6.42
C ASN A 196 -15.76 -7.36 -6.92
N GLU A 197 -15.53 -6.29 -6.15
CA GLU A 197 -14.54 -5.26 -6.51
C GLU A 197 -13.13 -5.82 -6.59
N ARG A 198 -12.73 -6.70 -5.67
CA ARG A 198 -11.41 -7.36 -5.71
C ARG A 198 -11.25 -8.28 -6.92
N LYS A 199 -12.28 -9.06 -7.25
CA LYS A 199 -12.27 -9.94 -8.45
C LYS A 199 -12.12 -9.11 -9.73
N ASN A 200 -12.96 -8.09 -9.90
CA ASN A 200 -12.93 -7.20 -11.05
C ASN A 200 -11.58 -6.47 -11.18
N LEU A 201 -11.02 -6.04 -10.05
CA LEU A 201 -9.69 -5.45 -10.03
C LEU A 201 -8.64 -6.46 -10.49
N LEU A 202 -8.65 -7.67 -9.94
CA LEU A 202 -7.66 -8.70 -10.28
C LEU A 202 -7.69 -9.03 -11.78
N GLU A 203 -8.86 -9.20 -12.38
CA GLU A 203 -8.99 -9.43 -13.82
C GLU A 203 -8.43 -8.27 -14.66
N THR A 204 -8.62 -7.03 -14.20
CA THR A 204 -8.07 -5.85 -14.89
C THR A 204 -6.55 -5.70 -14.67
N LEU A 205 -6.05 -6.19 -13.55
CA LEU A 205 -4.65 -6.08 -13.13
C LEU A 205 -3.77 -7.16 -13.78
N LYS A 206 -4.29 -8.37 -13.99
CA LYS A 206 -3.55 -9.50 -14.58
C LYS A 206 -2.77 -9.14 -15.84
N PRO A 207 -3.36 -8.52 -16.88
CA PRO A 207 -2.63 -8.17 -18.09
C PRO A 207 -1.44 -7.24 -17.86
N GLU A 208 -1.57 -6.30 -16.91
CA GLU A 208 -0.50 -5.36 -16.59
C GLU A 208 0.65 -6.04 -15.83
N ILE A 209 0.32 -6.97 -14.92
CA ILE A 209 1.32 -7.79 -14.22
C ILE A 209 2.04 -8.69 -15.21
N GLU A 210 1.32 -9.42 -16.07
CA GLU A 210 1.91 -10.31 -17.08
C GLU A 210 2.85 -9.56 -18.02
N LYS A 211 2.42 -8.39 -18.52
CA LYS A 211 3.25 -7.53 -19.38
C LYS A 211 4.54 -7.10 -18.68
N THR A 212 4.47 -6.83 -17.38
CA THR A 212 5.63 -6.43 -16.59
C THR A 212 6.54 -7.63 -16.32
N LEU A 213 5.96 -8.76 -15.91
CA LEU A 213 6.72 -9.97 -15.60
C LEU A 213 7.49 -10.51 -16.82
N LYS A 214 6.91 -10.46 -18.02
CA LYS A 214 7.60 -10.84 -19.26
C LYS A 214 8.94 -10.15 -19.46
N LYS A 215 9.13 -8.96 -18.89
CA LYS A 215 10.41 -8.24 -18.95
C LYS A 215 11.43 -8.77 -17.94
N PHE A 216 10.98 -9.35 -16.82
CA PHE A 216 11.83 -9.91 -15.78
C PHE A 216 12.15 -11.40 -15.95
N THR A 217 11.32 -12.19 -16.65
CA THR A 217 11.39 -13.66 -16.70
C THR A 217 11.77 -14.23 -18.07
N ASN A 218 12.18 -13.41 -19.04
CA ASN A 218 12.51 -13.84 -20.40
C ASN A 218 11.41 -14.69 -21.08
N ASN A 219 10.13 -14.48 -20.76
CA ASN A 219 8.95 -15.15 -21.31
C ASN A 219 8.84 -16.67 -21.05
N GLN A 220 9.57 -17.24 -20.10
CA GLN A 220 9.57 -18.70 -19.87
C GLN A 220 8.53 -19.15 -18.84
N ASP A 221 8.12 -18.30 -17.91
CA ASP A 221 7.23 -18.70 -16.83
C ASP A 221 5.77 -18.34 -17.10
N ILE A 222 4.88 -19.30 -16.83
CA ILE A 222 3.43 -19.08 -16.80
C ILE A 222 3.06 -18.70 -15.37
N VAL A 223 2.68 -17.43 -15.18
CA VAL A 223 2.26 -16.92 -13.88
C VAL A 223 0.75 -16.72 -13.85
N LEU A 224 0.10 -17.33 -12.87
CA LEU A 224 -1.34 -17.25 -12.68
C LEU A 224 -1.67 -16.53 -11.37
N PHE A 225 -2.66 -15.68 -11.43
CA PHE A 225 -3.23 -14.99 -10.27
C PHE A 225 -4.71 -15.37 -10.17
N GLU A 226 -5.10 -16.04 -9.08
CA GLU A 226 -6.44 -16.55 -8.89
C GLU A 226 -7.04 -16.00 -7.60
N TYR A 227 -8.29 -15.51 -7.65
CA TYR A 227 -9.04 -15.13 -6.46
C TYR A 227 -9.77 -16.37 -5.95
N GLU A 228 -9.30 -16.93 -4.85
CA GLU A 228 -9.88 -18.09 -4.20
C GLU A 228 -10.85 -17.64 -3.12
N GLN A 229 -12.12 -17.88 -3.37
CA GLN A 229 -13.23 -17.59 -2.47
C GLN A 229 -13.73 -18.90 -1.85
N PHE A 230 -13.88 -18.94 -0.53
CA PHE A 230 -14.29 -20.14 0.21
C PHE A 230 -15.79 -20.23 0.43
N TRP A 231 -16.58 -19.49 -0.34
CA TRP A 231 -18.03 -19.46 -0.35
C TRP A 231 -18.53 -19.22 -1.78
N GLU A 232 -19.75 -19.70 -2.10
CA GLU A 232 -20.31 -19.51 -3.43
C GLU A 232 -20.62 -18.04 -3.71
N ASN A 233 -20.38 -17.61 -4.95
CA ASN A 233 -20.71 -16.24 -5.34
C ASN A 233 -22.19 -15.97 -5.13
N ASP A 234 -22.50 -14.75 -4.66
CA ASP A 234 -23.84 -14.27 -4.32
C ASP A 234 -24.58 -15.04 -3.22
N LYS A 235 -23.89 -16.01 -2.53
CA LYS A 235 -24.46 -16.83 -1.45
C LYS A 235 -23.76 -16.65 -0.11
N LEU A 236 -23.16 -15.49 0.15
CA LEU A 236 -22.46 -15.26 1.41
C LEU A 236 -23.40 -15.35 2.62
N ILE A 237 -24.65 -14.90 2.49
CA ILE A 237 -25.64 -15.00 3.56
C ILE A 237 -25.96 -16.46 3.93
N GLU A 238 -26.05 -17.35 2.95
CA GLU A 238 -26.29 -18.78 3.16
C GLU A 238 -25.08 -19.43 3.84
N ALA A 239 -23.87 -19.09 3.36
CA ALA A 239 -22.64 -19.58 3.95
C ALA A 239 -22.48 -19.13 5.43
N LEU A 240 -22.85 -17.89 5.76
CA LEU A 240 -22.88 -17.40 7.14
C LEU A 240 -23.87 -18.17 8.02
N LYS A 241 -25.06 -18.48 7.50
CA LYS A 241 -26.04 -19.28 8.23
C LYS A 241 -25.54 -20.70 8.49
N THR A 242 -24.89 -21.31 7.53
CA THR A 242 -24.28 -22.65 7.68
C THR A 242 -23.17 -22.65 8.73
N GLU A 243 -22.28 -21.65 8.73
CA GLU A 243 -21.17 -21.56 9.66
C GLU A 243 -21.53 -20.93 11.02
N ARG A 244 -22.76 -20.47 11.23
CA ARG A 244 -23.18 -19.70 12.42
C ARG A 244 -22.81 -20.38 13.74
N GLN A 245 -23.05 -21.66 13.88
CA GLN A 245 -22.72 -22.40 15.10
C GLN A 245 -21.21 -22.49 15.34
N THR A 246 -20.44 -22.63 14.28
CA THR A 246 -18.97 -22.60 14.35
C THR A 246 -18.49 -21.21 14.77
N ASP A 247 -19.04 -20.14 14.20
CA ASP A 247 -18.71 -18.76 14.52
C ASP A 247 -19.01 -18.42 15.98
N ILE A 248 -20.20 -18.82 16.49
CA ILE A 248 -20.59 -18.64 17.88
C ILE A 248 -19.63 -19.34 18.82
N ARG A 249 -19.31 -20.61 18.54
CA ARG A 249 -18.37 -21.40 19.34
C ARG A 249 -16.97 -20.80 19.37
N ARG A 250 -16.48 -20.27 18.22
CA ARG A 250 -15.14 -19.68 18.08
C ARG A 250 -15.09 -18.20 18.48
N GLY A 251 -16.23 -17.52 18.59
CA GLY A 251 -16.31 -16.09 18.86
C GLY A 251 -15.78 -15.19 17.75
N ILE A 252 -15.70 -15.70 16.52
CA ILE A 252 -15.20 -14.99 15.34
C ILE A 252 -15.92 -15.42 14.08
N THR A 253 -15.99 -14.56 13.09
CA THR A 253 -16.48 -14.86 11.73
C THR A 253 -15.44 -15.71 10.97
N THR A 254 -15.83 -16.90 10.53
CA THR A 254 -14.91 -17.87 9.90
C THR A 254 -14.98 -17.85 8.38
N ILE A 255 -15.99 -17.24 7.76
CA ILE A 255 -16.21 -17.20 6.31
C ILE A 255 -16.44 -15.77 5.82
N GLY A 256 -16.04 -15.48 4.59
CA GLY A 256 -16.23 -14.18 3.93
C GLY A 256 -14.93 -13.55 3.43
N PRO A 257 -14.99 -12.35 2.83
CA PRO A 257 -13.87 -11.71 2.11
C PRO A 257 -12.59 -11.47 2.93
N HIS A 258 -12.69 -11.44 4.25
CA HIS A 258 -11.52 -11.34 5.14
C HIS A 258 -10.76 -12.67 5.26
N ARG A 259 -11.28 -13.76 4.69
CA ARG A 259 -10.66 -15.10 4.64
C ARG A 259 -10.20 -15.50 3.23
N ASP A 260 -10.72 -14.84 2.19
CA ASP A 260 -10.38 -15.16 0.80
C ASP A 260 -8.88 -15.04 0.53
N GLU A 261 -8.39 -15.77 -0.47
CA GLU A 261 -6.98 -15.79 -0.88
C GLU A 261 -6.82 -15.25 -2.31
N ILE A 262 -5.66 -14.70 -2.58
CA ILE A 262 -5.17 -14.41 -3.92
C ILE A 262 -3.99 -15.37 -4.17
N ALA A 263 -4.27 -16.52 -4.77
CA ALA A 263 -3.24 -17.50 -5.07
C ALA A 263 -2.36 -17.01 -6.22
N ILE A 264 -1.04 -17.10 -6.01
CA ILE A 264 -0.02 -16.80 -7.03
C ILE A 264 0.68 -18.11 -7.35
N LYS A 265 0.58 -18.52 -8.60
CA LYS A 265 1.16 -19.78 -9.09
C LYS A 265 2.16 -19.51 -10.21
N VAL A 266 3.28 -20.20 -10.19
CA VAL A 266 4.29 -20.21 -11.25
C VAL A 266 4.37 -21.64 -11.77
N ASN A 267 4.16 -21.81 -13.09
CA ASN A 267 4.14 -23.12 -13.74
C ASN A 267 3.23 -24.15 -13.03
N GLY A 268 2.08 -23.67 -12.53
CA GLY A 268 1.08 -24.47 -11.81
C GLY A 268 1.33 -24.70 -10.32
N LEU A 269 2.48 -24.30 -9.79
CA LEU A 269 2.86 -24.50 -8.39
C LEU A 269 2.76 -23.18 -7.60
N LEU A 270 2.37 -23.24 -6.32
CA LEU A 270 2.27 -22.04 -5.46
C LEU A 270 3.62 -21.34 -5.33
N ALA A 271 3.69 -20.08 -5.75
CA ALA A 271 4.90 -19.27 -5.72
C ALA A 271 5.51 -19.13 -4.32
N LYS A 272 4.66 -19.09 -3.29
CA LYS A 272 5.09 -18.99 -1.89
C LYS A 272 6.08 -20.10 -1.47
N SER A 273 5.85 -21.33 -1.93
CA SER A 273 6.59 -22.53 -1.50
C SER A 273 7.54 -23.08 -2.55
N HIS A 274 7.36 -22.77 -3.82
CA HIS A 274 8.10 -23.40 -4.92
C HIS A 274 8.97 -22.42 -5.73
N ALA A 275 8.63 -21.14 -5.76
CA ALA A 275 9.44 -20.17 -6.48
C ALA A 275 10.77 -19.87 -5.73
N SER A 276 11.85 -19.76 -6.51
CA SER A 276 13.16 -19.32 -6.01
C SER A 276 13.07 -17.88 -5.45
N GLN A 277 14.05 -17.46 -4.66
CA GLN A 277 14.08 -16.10 -4.13
C GLN A 277 14.07 -15.03 -5.24
N GLY A 278 14.82 -15.29 -6.34
CA GLY A 278 14.85 -14.39 -7.49
C GLY A 278 13.50 -14.28 -8.19
N GLU A 279 12.80 -15.41 -8.41
CA GLU A 279 11.44 -15.40 -8.97
C GLU A 279 10.44 -14.68 -8.06
N GLN A 280 10.52 -14.91 -6.74
CA GLN A 280 9.65 -14.23 -5.78
C GLN A 280 9.86 -12.71 -5.79
N ARG A 281 11.11 -12.24 -5.95
CA ARG A 281 11.41 -10.80 -6.13
C ARG A 281 10.86 -10.26 -7.44
N SER A 282 11.03 -11.01 -8.55
CA SER A 282 10.44 -10.63 -9.84
C SER A 282 8.92 -10.54 -9.76
N LEU A 283 8.26 -11.48 -9.08
CA LEU A 283 6.82 -11.48 -8.88
C LEU A 283 6.35 -10.28 -8.05
N ALA A 284 7.05 -9.95 -6.97
CA ALA A 284 6.73 -8.79 -6.13
C ALA A 284 6.87 -7.48 -6.92
N LEU A 285 7.96 -7.33 -7.70
CA LEU A 285 8.15 -6.19 -8.60
C LEU A 285 7.07 -6.15 -9.68
N GLY A 286 6.73 -7.29 -10.28
CA GLY A 286 5.67 -7.40 -11.28
C GLY A 286 4.31 -6.95 -10.76
N LEU A 287 3.95 -7.37 -9.54
CA LEU A 287 2.72 -6.93 -8.87
C LEU A 287 2.70 -5.41 -8.68
N ARG A 288 3.76 -4.84 -8.10
CA ARG A 288 3.85 -3.40 -7.82
C ARG A 288 3.84 -2.56 -9.10
N LEU A 289 4.68 -2.92 -10.08
CA LEU A 289 4.74 -2.20 -11.37
C LEU A 289 3.47 -2.39 -12.19
N GLY A 290 2.87 -3.58 -12.18
CA GLY A 290 1.57 -3.81 -12.81
C GLY A 290 0.47 -2.93 -12.20
N GLY A 291 0.45 -2.84 -10.86
CA GLY A 291 -0.43 -1.91 -10.14
C GLY A 291 -0.17 -0.43 -10.49
N HIS A 292 1.10 -0.04 -10.56
CA HIS A 292 1.50 1.31 -10.98
C HIS A 292 0.96 1.65 -12.38
N GLU A 293 1.18 0.79 -13.36
CA GLU A 293 0.71 1.00 -14.73
C GLU A 293 -0.82 1.03 -14.81
N LEU A 294 -1.50 0.18 -14.04
CA LEU A 294 -2.95 0.20 -13.98
C LEU A 294 -3.49 1.54 -13.43
N VAL A 295 -2.92 2.04 -12.32
CA VAL A 295 -3.31 3.33 -11.74
C VAL A 295 -3.05 4.46 -12.73
N LYS A 296 -1.88 4.49 -13.37
CA LYS A 296 -1.52 5.46 -14.40
C LYS A 296 -2.53 5.47 -15.55
N LYS A 297 -2.85 4.30 -16.10
CA LYS A 297 -3.80 4.16 -17.23
C LYS A 297 -5.22 4.59 -16.86
N LYS A 298 -5.71 4.16 -15.69
CA LYS A 298 -7.10 4.40 -15.29
C LYS A 298 -7.34 5.82 -14.79
N THR A 299 -6.35 6.43 -14.14
CA THR A 299 -6.52 7.78 -13.55
C THR A 299 -5.95 8.90 -14.41
N GLY A 300 -5.14 8.58 -15.44
CA GLY A 300 -4.38 9.57 -16.23
C GLY A 300 -3.26 10.26 -15.43
N ASN A 301 -3.09 9.92 -14.14
CA ASN A 301 -2.05 10.44 -13.27
C ASN A 301 -1.02 9.35 -12.97
N GLU A 302 0.22 9.61 -13.31
CA GLU A 302 1.33 8.71 -12.99
C GLU A 302 1.72 8.87 -11.53
N PRO A 303 1.66 7.79 -10.71
CA PRO A 303 2.11 7.82 -9.33
C PRO A 303 3.62 8.10 -9.25
N ILE A 304 4.07 8.70 -8.15
CA ILE A 304 5.50 8.84 -7.85
C ILE A 304 6.02 7.47 -7.44
N ILE A 305 7.09 6.99 -8.07
CA ILE A 305 7.77 5.77 -7.63
C ILE A 305 8.73 6.08 -6.49
N LEU A 306 8.62 5.30 -5.42
CA LEU A 306 9.49 5.34 -4.25
C LEU A 306 10.18 3.97 -4.13
N LEU A 307 11.51 3.92 -4.29
CA LEU A 307 12.29 2.68 -4.17
C LEU A 307 13.16 2.75 -2.92
N ASP A 308 12.87 1.90 -1.93
CA ASP A 308 13.62 1.83 -0.68
C ASP A 308 14.63 0.68 -0.70
N ASP A 309 15.88 1.02 -0.96
CA ASP A 309 17.06 0.11 -1.01
C ASP A 309 16.87 -1.16 -1.86
N VAL A 310 16.06 -1.05 -2.93
CA VAL A 310 15.64 -2.21 -3.75
C VAL A 310 16.80 -2.80 -4.54
N PHE A 311 17.74 -1.98 -4.99
CA PHE A 311 18.84 -2.43 -5.84
C PHE A 311 19.84 -3.34 -5.13
N SER A 312 19.97 -3.22 -3.80
CA SER A 312 20.82 -4.10 -2.98
C SER A 312 20.37 -5.57 -2.99
N GLU A 313 19.11 -5.80 -3.33
CA GLU A 313 18.50 -7.13 -3.31
C GLU A 313 18.34 -7.78 -4.69
N LEU A 314 18.70 -7.08 -5.76
CA LEU A 314 18.50 -7.53 -7.15
C LEU A 314 19.83 -7.86 -7.81
N ASP A 315 19.83 -8.90 -8.65
CA ASP A 315 20.94 -9.14 -9.57
C ASP A 315 21.00 -8.07 -10.68
N SER A 316 22.11 -8.04 -11.41
CA SER A 316 22.36 -7.04 -12.45
C SER A 316 21.28 -7.00 -13.53
N THR A 317 20.77 -8.15 -13.95
CA THR A 317 19.75 -8.25 -15.00
C THR A 317 18.43 -7.65 -14.53
N ARG A 318 17.98 -7.99 -13.31
CA ARG A 318 16.75 -7.42 -12.72
C ARG A 318 16.90 -5.93 -12.42
N CYS A 319 18.09 -5.51 -11.98
CA CYS A 319 18.39 -4.09 -11.82
C CYS A 319 18.21 -3.34 -13.13
N GLN A 320 18.81 -3.82 -14.21
CA GLN A 320 18.70 -3.18 -15.53
C GLN A 320 17.24 -3.11 -16.00
N THR A 321 16.49 -4.20 -15.88
CA THR A 321 15.07 -4.24 -16.22
C THR A 321 14.25 -3.24 -15.41
N LEU A 322 14.50 -3.15 -14.10
CA LEU A 322 13.79 -2.19 -13.24
C LEU A 322 14.08 -0.75 -13.67
N ILE A 323 15.35 -0.42 -13.97
CA ILE A 323 15.77 0.90 -14.44
C ILE A 323 15.02 1.30 -15.72
N GLU A 324 14.92 0.38 -16.70
CA GLU A 324 14.19 0.62 -17.94
C GLU A 324 12.69 0.84 -17.75
N LEU A 325 12.16 0.32 -16.65
CA LEU A 325 10.75 0.45 -16.27
C LEU A 325 10.44 1.68 -15.40
N LEU A 326 11.49 2.39 -14.91
CA LEU A 326 11.25 3.58 -14.11
C LEU A 326 10.53 4.67 -14.92
N PRO A 327 9.57 5.36 -14.30
CA PRO A 327 8.85 6.43 -14.96
C PRO A 327 9.78 7.62 -15.27
N LYS A 328 9.56 8.21 -16.41
CA LYS A 328 10.30 9.44 -16.81
C LYS A 328 9.87 10.68 -16.00
N LYS A 329 8.73 10.62 -15.29
CA LYS A 329 8.21 11.79 -14.57
C LYS A 329 8.86 12.00 -13.23
N GLN A 330 8.78 11.03 -12.33
CA GLN A 330 9.42 11.15 -11.02
C GLN A 330 9.61 9.81 -10.34
N ALA A 331 10.84 9.53 -9.90
CA ALA A 331 11.19 8.44 -9.02
C ALA A 331 12.11 8.96 -7.90
N VAL A 332 11.94 8.48 -6.69
CA VAL A 332 12.82 8.78 -5.55
C VAL A 332 13.38 7.45 -5.07
N LEU A 333 14.70 7.34 -5.10
CA LEU A 333 15.45 6.13 -4.80
C LEU A 333 16.27 6.31 -3.54
N THR A 334 16.30 5.32 -2.68
CA THR A 334 17.29 5.26 -1.58
C THR A 334 18.26 4.12 -1.81
N THR A 335 19.50 4.30 -1.41
CA THR A 335 20.52 3.25 -1.40
C THR A 335 21.59 3.52 -0.34
N THR A 336 22.23 2.42 0.12
CA THR A 336 23.41 2.47 0.98
C THR A 336 24.69 2.31 0.18
N GLY A 337 24.61 1.75 -1.03
CA GLY A 337 25.74 1.45 -1.90
C GLY A 337 25.76 2.26 -3.18
N GLU A 338 26.61 1.82 -4.10
CA GLU A 338 26.65 2.37 -5.45
C GLU A 338 25.40 1.97 -6.24
N LEU A 339 24.96 2.88 -7.10
CA LEU A 339 23.90 2.58 -8.04
C LEU A 339 24.38 1.59 -9.11
N PRO A 340 23.51 0.71 -9.60
CA PRO A 340 23.81 -0.10 -10.77
C PRO A 340 24.23 0.76 -11.95
N SER A 341 25.17 0.23 -12.76
CA SER A 341 25.58 0.90 -14.00
C SER A 341 24.37 1.13 -14.90
N GLY A 342 24.12 2.38 -15.30
CA GLY A 342 22.96 2.78 -16.11
C GLY A 342 21.94 3.67 -15.41
N VAL A 343 21.91 3.74 -14.08
CA VAL A 343 21.12 4.75 -13.34
C VAL A 343 21.91 6.05 -13.30
N LYS A 344 21.40 7.07 -13.98
CA LYS A 344 21.92 8.43 -13.87
C LYS A 344 20.88 9.25 -13.11
N PRO A 345 21.07 9.51 -11.82
CA PRO A 345 20.17 10.37 -11.08
C PRO A 345 20.31 11.81 -11.56
N ASP A 346 19.16 12.48 -11.70
CA ASP A 346 19.12 13.90 -12.04
C ASP A 346 19.48 14.77 -10.83
N TYR A 347 19.22 14.27 -9.62
CA TYR A 347 19.49 14.94 -8.34
C TYR A 347 19.98 13.94 -7.30
N LYS A 348 20.91 14.40 -6.44
CA LYS A 348 21.48 13.58 -5.37
C LYS A 348 21.37 14.29 -4.03
N TYR A 349 20.98 13.55 -3.01
CA TYR A 349 21.04 13.97 -1.61
C TYR A 349 21.84 12.94 -0.82
N HIS A 350 22.59 13.44 0.15
CA HIS A 350 23.30 12.59 1.11
C HIS A 350 22.76 12.86 2.51
N VAL A 351 22.32 11.79 3.20
CA VAL A 351 21.73 11.87 4.52
C VAL A 351 22.69 11.35 5.57
N VAL A 352 22.96 12.17 6.58
CA VAL A 352 23.81 11.83 7.73
C VAL A 352 23.06 12.23 8.99
N GLU A 353 22.68 11.27 9.82
CA GLU A 353 22.05 11.49 11.14
C GLU A 353 20.90 12.51 11.15
N GLY A 354 19.99 12.40 10.18
CA GLY A 354 18.87 13.33 10.05
C GLY A 354 19.18 14.68 9.41
N SER A 355 20.43 14.92 8.99
CA SER A 355 20.81 16.09 8.21
C SER A 355 20.91 15.74 6.73
N ILE A 356 20.52 16.67 5.85
CA ILE A 356 20.46 16.46 4.41
C ILE A 356 21.42 17.43 3.73
N ASN A 357 22.36 16.88 2.98
CA ASN A 357 23.29 17.63 2.15
C ASN A 357 22.96 17.37 0.67
N SER A 358 22.78 18.43 -0.11
CA SER A 358 22.72 18.31 -1.57
C SER A 358 24.13 18.07 -2.10
N SER A 359 24.35 16.99 -2.82
CA SER A 359 25.54 16.82 -3.64
C SER A 359 25.16 17.20 -5.07
N GLU A 360 25.77 18.24 -5.59
CA GLU A 360 25.67 18.64 -6.99
C GLU A 360 26.11 17.53 -7.96
#